data_95f06c5680c8fbb3ee9f0df2afe71400
#
_entry.id   95f06c5680c8fbb3ee9f0df2afe71400
#
_cell.length_a   1.000
_cell.length_b   1.000
_cell.length_c   1.000
_cell.angle_alpha   90.00
_cell.angle_beta   90.00
_cell.angle_gamma   90.00
#
_symmetry.space_group_name_H-M   'P 1'
#
loop_
_entity.id
_entity.type
_entity.pdbx_description
1 polymer ?
#
loop_
_entity_poly.entity_id
_entity_poly.type
_entity_poly.pdbx_seq_one_letter_code
_entity_poly.pdbx_strand_id
1 'polypeptide(L)'
;MKKINIVTGHYGSGKTNFSANLAVSLAEKGEKVTVVDLDIVNPYFRTADFTELFGESGVELIKPMYANTNLDIPAISFDLERIATDDGYLIIDVGGDDDGALALGRYAKAFEPFSNEIDFFYVVNRFRYMDDGVEECSALLPEIERCSRMKATAIVNNSNLGKETTAETIKEGIVFAEKVSEKTGLPIFCTTALPDIKISGENIIQNKLFVKPVWEE
;
A
#
# COMPACT_ATOMS: atom_id res chain seq x y z
N MET A 1 11.32 -4.54 -8.70
CA MET A 1 10.38 -3.48 -8.33
C MET A 1 10.54 -2.34 -9.31
N LYS A 2 9.44 -1.81 -9.81
CA LYS A 2 9.39 -0.73 -10.80
C LYS A 2 9.47 0.63 -10.15
N LYS A 3 9.57 1.71 -10.96
CA LYS A 3 9.70 3.09 -10.44
C LYS A 3 8.44 3.61 -9.75
N ILE A 4 7.25 3.21 -10.22
CA ILE A 4 5.96 3.63 -9.68
C ILE A 4 5.32 2.46 -8.96
N ASN A 5 5.00 2.64 -7.68
CA ASN A 5 4.46 1.60 -6.82
C ASN A 5 3.13 2.09 -6.23
N ILE A 6 2.04 1.53 -6.70
CA ILE A 6 0.70 1.83 -6.21
C ILE A 6 0.31 0.76 -5.20
N VAL A 7 -0.13 1.16 -4.01
CA VAL A 7 -0.46 0.27 -2.91
C VAL A 7 -1.93 0.42 -2.56
N THR A 8 -2.69 -0.64 -2.75
CA THR A 8 -4.13 -0.72 -2.48
C THR A 8 -4.49 -2.00 -1.73
N GLY A 9 -5.74 -2.16 -1.33
CA GLY A 9 -6.25 -3.35 -0.64
C GLY A 9 -7.34 -3.00 0.37
N HIS A 10 -7.91 -3.99 1.02
CA HIS A 10 -9.00 -3.82 1.99
C HIS A 10 -8.61 -2.85 3.14
N TYR A 11 -9.61 -2.19 3.72
CA TYR A 11 -9.42 -1.37 4.93
C TYR A 11 -8.74 -2.19 6.04
N GLY A 12 -7.72 -1.59 6.66
CA GLY A 12 -6.96 -2.25 7.73
C GLY A 12 -6.01 -3.35 7.28
N SER A 13 -5.81 -3.60 5.98
CA SER A 13 -4.81 -4.59 5.49
C SER A 13 -3.36 -4.17 5.73
N GLY A 14 -3.12 -2.92 6.18
CA GLY A 14 -1.79 -2.39 6.49
C GLY A 14 -1.06 -1.78 5.31
N LYS A 15 -1.78 -1.28 4.31
CA LYS A 15 -1.25 -0.58 3.13
C LYS A 15 -0.26 0.52 3.49
N THR A 16 -0.69 1.45 4.33
CA THR A 16 0.13 2.59 4.77
C THR A 16 1.40 2.15 5.47
N ASN A 17 1.33 1.12 6.33
CA ASN A 17 2.52 0.58 6.97
C ASN A 17 3.48 -0.06 5.96
N PHE A 18 2.95 -0.78 4.96
CA PHE A 18 3.76 -1.35 3.88
C PHE A 18 4.38 -0.24 3.01
N SER A 19 3.60 0.78 2.61
CA SER A 19 4.07 1.94 1.85
C SER A 19 5.20 2.67 2.57
N ALA A 20 5.07 2.88 3.88
CA ALA A 20 6.09 3.54 4.70
C ALA A 20 7.39 2.71 4.78
N ASN A 21 7.29 1.40 5.02
CA ASN A 21 8.45 0.52 5.04
C ASN A 21 9.16 0.47 3.69
N LEU A 22 8.39 0.41 2.61
CA LEU A 22 8.93 0.45 1.26
C LEU A 22 9.70 1.73 1.01
N ALA A 23 9.13 2.88 1.37
CA ALA A 23 9.75 4.20 1.21
C ALA A 23 11.05 4.32 2.00
N VAL A 24 11.02 3.98 3.29
CA VAL A 24 12.21 4.03 4.15
C VAL A 24 13.30 3.09 3.64
N SER A 25 12.94 1.85 3.26
CA SER A 25 13.92 0.87 2.75
C SER A 25 14.59 1.31 1.44
N LEU A 26 13.91 2.06 0.58
CA LEU A 26 14.49 2.64 -0.63
C LEU A 26 15.39 3.81 -0.31
N ALA A 27 14.95 4.71 0.58
CA ALA A 27 15.74 5.86 1.00
C ALA A 27 17.02 5.44 1.73
N GLU A 28 16.97 4.39 2.58
CA GLU A 28 18.15 3.80 3.22
C GLU A 28 19.19 3.25 2.21
N LYS A 29 18.76 2.91 0.98
CA LYS A 29 19.64 2.51 -0.13
C LYS A 29 20.18 3.71 -0.93
N GLY A 30 19.83 4.93 -0.55
CA GLY A 30 20.25 6.15 -1.23
C GLY A 30 19.35 6.54 -2.41
N GLU A 31 18.20 5.89 -2.57
CA GLU A 31 17.25 6.22 -3.63
C GLU A 31 16.44 7.48 -3.28
N LYS A 32 16.12 8.28 -4.29
CA LYS A 32 15.15 9.37 -4.14
C LYS A 32 13.74 8.79 -4.10
N VAL A 33 12.96 9.12 -3.08
CA VAL A 33 11.62 8.57 -2.89
C VAL A 33 10.60 9.68 -2.63
N THR A 34 9.50 9.62 -3.37
CA THR A 34 8.32 10.46 -3.15
C THR A 34 7.14 9.55 -2.77
N VAL A 35 6.49 9.84 -1.65
CA VAL A 35 5.24 9.18 -1.23
C VAL A 35 4.08 10.14 -1.44
N VAL A 36 3.03 9.66 -2.10
CA VAL A 36 1.76 10.37 -2.27
C VAL A 36 0.69 9.66 -1.46
N ASP A 37 0.07 10.38 -0.54
CA ASP A 37 -1.07 9.91 0.23
C ASP A 37 -2.38 10.21 -0.52
N LEU A 38 -3.03 9.17 -1.03
CA LEU A 38 -4.35 9.22 -1.65
C LEU A 38 -5.49 8.70 -0.74
N ASP A 39 -5.22 8.40 0.53
CA ASP A 39 -6.26 8.05 1.48
C ASP A 39 -7.01 9.30 1.96
N ILE A 40 -8.05 9.67 1.22
CA ILE A 40 -8.88 10.85 1.53
C ILE A 40 -9.98 10.56 2.57
N VAL A 41 -10.23 9.30 2.89
CA VAL A 41 -11.36 8.88 3.73
C VAL A 41 -10.97 8.72 5.20
N ASN A 42 -9.74 8.33 5.49
CA ASN A 42 -9.33 8.00 6.85
C ASN A 42 -8.38 9.05 7.47
N PRO A 43 -8.92 10.03 8.24
CA PRO A 43 -8.08 11.04 8.87
C PRO A 43 -7.23 10.53 10.06
N TYR A 44 -7.52 9.35 10.59
CA TYR A 44 -6.96 8.86 11.85
C TYR A 44 -5.68 8.04 11.74
N PHE A 45 -5.35 7.49 10.55
CA PHE A 45 -4.13 6.73 10.30
C PHE A 45 -3.25 7.39 9.24
N ARG A 46 -3.19 8.71 9.27
CA ARG A 46 -2.55 9.50 8.22
C ARG A 46 -1.04 9.59 8.42
N THR A 47 -0.42 9.71 7.28
CA THR A 47 0.91 10.25 7.01
C THR A 47 1.36 11.44 7.87
N ALA A 48 0.51 12.09 8.69
CA ALA A 48 0.95 13.05 9.70
C ALA A 48 1.97 12.41 10.66
N ASP A 49 1.71 11.17 11.09
CA ASP A 49 2.59 10.41 11.98
C ASP A 49 3.89 10.01 11.29
N PHE A 50 3.89 9.95 9.94
CA PHE A 50 5.07 9.65 9.14
C PHE A 50 5.86 10.88 8.72
N THR A 51 5.40 12.11 9.00
CA THR A 51 6.10 13.33 8.58
C THR A 51 7.50 13.41 9.18
N GLU A 52 7.63 13.04 10.45
CA GLU A 52 8.93 13.00 11.14
C GLU A 52 9.80 11.88 10.58
N LEU A 53 9.27 10.64 10.50
CA LEU A 53 9.96 9.49 9.95
C LEU A 53 10.46 9.73 8.51
N PHE A 54 9.61 10.29 7.66
CA PHE A 54 9.97 10.58 6.27
C PHE A 54 10.95 11.75 6.17
N GLY A 55 10.81 12.79 7.02
CA GLY A 55 11.77 13.88 7.09
C GLY A 55 13.17 13.40 7.49
N GLU A 56 13.27 12.54 8.50
CA GLU A 56 14.53 11.93 8.93
C GLU A 56 15.14 11.01 7.88
N SER A 57 14.31 10.32 7.11
CA SER A 57 14.73 9.38 6.05
C SER A 57 15.00 10.05 4.70
N GLY A 58 14.72 11.36 4.56
CA GLY A 58 14.87 12.07 3.28
C GLY A 58 13.79 11.73 2.23
N VAL A 59 12.65 11.18 2.66
CA VAL A 59 11.51 10.86 1.80
C VAL A 59 10.62 12.08 1.63
N GLU A 60 10.34 12.46 0.38
CA GLU A 60 9.37 13.53 0.07
C GLU A 60 7.94 13.01 0.26
N LEU A 61 7.13 13.75 1.04
CA LEU A 61 5.72 13.40 1.27
C LEU A 61 4.79 14.43 0.66
N ILE A 62 3.93 13.99 -0.25
CA ILE A 62 2.86 14.78 -0.85
C ILE A 62 1.53 14.38 -0.21
N LYS A 63 0.88 15.36 0.43
CA LYS A 63 -0.40 15.18 1.13
C LYS A 63 -1.53 15.88 0.38
N PRO A 64 -2.81 15.41 0.53
CA PRO A 64 -3.96 16.16 0.07
C PRO A 64 -3.97 17.55 0.71
N MET A 65 -4.04 18.59 -0.11
CA MET A 65 -4.37 19.91 0.39
C MET A 65 -5.88 19.94 0.64
N TYR A 66 -6.28 20.06 1.90
CA TYR A 66 -7.65 20.45 2.23
C TYR A 66 -7.81 21.90 1.78
N ALA A 67 -8.34 22.07 0.58
CA ALA A 67 -8.77 23.41 0.17
C ALA A 67 -9.93 23.79 1.11
N ASN A 68 -9.78 24.90 1.84
CA ASN A 68 -10.84 25.62 2.54
C ASN A 68 -11.83 26.22 1.53
N THR A 69 -12.31 25.41 0.60
CA THR A 69 -13.30 25.80 -0.40
C THR A 69 -14.50 24.87 -0.25
N ASN A 70 -15.69 25.42 -0.37
CA ASN A 70 -16.98 24.73 -0.30
C ASN A 70 -17.19 23.67 -1.41
N LEU A 71 -16.13 23.09 -1.92
CA LEU A 71 -16.11 21.98 -2.87
C LEU A 71 -15.59 20.76 -2.12
N ASP A 72 -16.47 19.85 -1.84
CA ASP A 72 -16.31 18.63 -1.01
C ASP A 72 -15.32 17.57 -1.57
N ILE A 73 -14.34 17.95 -2.34
CA ILE A 73 -13.39 16.99 -2.91
C ILE A 73 -11.96 17.51 -2.74
N PRO A 74 -11.15 16.90 -1.87
CA PRO A 74 -9.73 17.17 -1.78
C PRO A 74 -9.08 16.91 -3.15
N ALA A 75 -8.52 17.93 -3.76
CA ALA A 75 -7.71 17.77 -4.97
C ALA A 75 -6.25 17.59 -4.54
N ILE A 76 -5.66 16.46 -4.89
CA ILE A 76 -4.21 16.30 -4.81
C ILE A 76 -3.67 16.78 -6.14
N SER A 77 -2.88 17.84 -6.10
CA SER A 77 -2.10 18.27 -7.25
C SER A 77 -0.68 17.79 -7.06
N PHE A 78 -0.27 16.82 -7.82
CA PHE A 78 1.13 16.44 -7.94
C PHE A 78 1.49 16.33 -9.42
N ASP A 79 2.70 16.73 -9.73
CA ASP A 79 3.23 16.65 -11.08
C ASP A 79 3.77 15.23 -11.30
N LEU A 80 2.86 14.34 -11.73
CA LEU A 80 3.20 12.94 -12.00
C LEU A 80 4.30 12.84 -13.08
N GLU A 81 4.23 13.71 -14.10
CA GLU A 81 5.16 13.66 -15.20
C GLU A 81 6.58 14.02 -14.73
N ARG A 82 6.71 15.04 -13.88
CA ARG A 82 7.97 15.40 -13.24
C ARG A 82 8.51 14.26 -12.38
N ILE A 83 7.66 13.67 -11.52
CA ILE A 83 8.08 12.62 -10.58
C ILE A 83 8.43 11.33 -11.33
N ALA A 84 7.64 10.96 -12.34
CA ALA A 84 7.88 9.75 -13.12
C ALA A 84 9.10 9.85 -14.05
N THR A 85 9.49 11.05 -14.46
CA THR A 85 10.70 11.29 -15.27
C THR A 85 11.96 11.48 -14.43
N ASP A 86 11.83 11.75 -13.14
CA ASP A 86 12.94 11.81 -12.20
C ASP A 86 13.55 10.41 -11.97
N ASP A 87 14.83 10.34 -11.61
CA ASP A 87 15.54 9.08 -11.30
C ASP A 87 15.17 8.52 -9.91
N GLY A 88 13.94 8.72 -9.47
CA GLY A 88 13.43 8.32 -8.17
C GLY A 88 12.33 7.27 -8.23
N TYR A 89 11.86 6.89 -7.03
CA TYR A 89 10.71 6.03 -6.84
C TYR A 89 9.50 6.85 -6.41
N LEU A 90 8.33 6.52 -6.97
CA LEU A 90 7.04 7.04 -6.57
C LEU A 90 6.26 5.94 -5.88
N ILE A 91 5.79 6.19 -4.66
CA ILE A 91 4.90 5.30 -3.93
C ILE A 91 3.58 6.03 -3.72
N ILE A 92 2.47 5.40 -4.06
CA ILE A 92 1.13 5.95 -3.92
C ILE A 92 0.36 5.06 -2.96
N ASP A 93 0.07 5.59 -1.77
CA ASP A 93 -0.76 4.93 -0.76
C ASP A 93 -2.23 5.26 -1.01
N VAL A 94 -3.02 4.26 -1.39
CA VAL A 94 -4.42 4.42 -1.80
C VAL A 94 -5.34 3.97 -0.67
N GLY A 95 -6.40 4.73 -0.40
CA GLY A 95 -7.43 4.36 0.57
C GLY A 95 -8.01 2.96 0.33
N GLY A 96 -8.50 2.33 1.40
CA GLY A 96 -8.88 0.91 1.42
C GLY A 96 -10.28 0.58 0.90
N ASP A 97 -10.94 1.49 0.25
CA ASP A 97 -12.31 1.40 -0.21
C ASP A 97 -12.48 1.89 -1.66
N ASP A 98 -13.72 1.89 -2.12
CA ASP A 98 -14.08 2.36 -3.46
C ASP A 98 -13.71 3.82 -3.68
N ASP A 99 -13.78 4.65 -2.64
CA ASP A 99 -13.46 6.08 -2.73
C ASP A 99 -11.97 6.32 -2.97
N GLY A 100 -11.10 5.56 -2.31
CA GLY A 100 -9.66 5.57 -2.56
C GLY A 100 -9.33 5.12 -3.98
N ALA A 101 -9.94 4.03 -4.44
CA ALA A 101 -9.78 3.54 -5.81
C ALA A 101 -10.32 4.54 -6.85
N LEU A 102 -11.43 5.23 -6.58
CA LEU A 102 -11.97 6.30 -7.42
C LEU A 102 -11.04 7.51 -7.48
N ALA A 103 -10.40 7.87 -6.35
CA ALA A 103 -9.41 8.94 -6.33
C ALA A 103 -8.22 8.62 -7.24
N LEU A 104 -7.70 7.41 -7.17
CA LEU A 104 -6.66 6.90 -8.08
C LEU A 104 -7.12 6.94 -9.55
N GLY A 105 -8.37 6.54 -9.83
CA GLY A 105 -8.95 6.48 -11.17
C GLY A 105 -8.99 7.83 -11.92
N ARG A 106 -8.90 8.96 -11.19
CA ARG A 106 -8.76 10.29 -11.81
C ARG A 106 -7.42 10.48 -12.50
N TYR A 107 -6.41 9.77 -12.04
CA TYR A 107 -5.05 9.85 -12.58
C TYR A 107 -4.75 8.72 -13.58
N ALA A 108 -5.67 7.78 -13.82
CA ALA A 108 -5.44 6.61 -14.67
C ALA A 108 -4.88 6.98 -16.05
N LYS A 109 -5.47 8.02 -16.69
CA LYS A 109 -5.00 8.51 -17.99
C LYS A 109 -3.57 9.06 -17.94
N ALA A 110 -3.19 9.73 -16.85
CA ALA A 110 -1.83 10.25 -16.68
C ALA A 110 -0.81 9.14 -16.43
N PHE A 111 -1.25 7.98 -15.93
CA PHE A 111 -0.42 6.79 -15.76
C PHE A 111 -0.24 5.93 -17.02
N GLU A 112 -1.08 6.09 -18.05
CA GLU A 112 -1.01 5.28 -19.27
C GLU A 112 0.40 5.27 -19.92
N PRO A 113 1.11 6.41 -20.06
CA PRO A 113 2.45 6.42 -20.64
C PRO A 113 3.47 5.62 -19.84
N PHE A 114 3.25 5.44 -18.53
CA PHE A 114 4.15 4.79 -17.57
C PHE A 114 3.72 3.36 -17.23
N SER A 115 2.76 2.78 -17.96
CA SER A 115 2.15 1.46 -17.63
C SER A 115 3.17 0.33 -17.44
N ASN A 116 4.29 0.37 -18.17
CA ASN A 116 5.37 -0.61 -18.03
C ASN A 116 6.27 -0.37 -16.81
N GLU A 117 6.15 0.79 -16.15
CA GLU A 117 6.94 1.22 -15.00
C GLU A 117 6.14 1.18 -13.70
N ILE A 118 4.92 0.62 -13.72
CA ILE A 118 4.02 0.53 -12.58
C ILE A 118 4.00 -0.89 -12.02
N ASP A 119 4.27 -1.01 -10.72
CA ASP A 119 3.84 -2.12 -9.89
C ASP A 119 2.58 -1.67 -9.13
N PHE A 120 1.47 -2.39 -9.30
CA PHE A 120 0.23 -2.13 -8.60
C PHE A 120 -0.04 -3.27 -7.63
N PHE A 121 0.25 -3.04 -6.35
CA PHE A 121 0.19 -4.02 -5.29
C PHE A 121 -1.19 -4.09 -4.65
N TYR A 122 -1.74 -5.29 -4.59
CA TYR A 122 -2.92 -5.61 -3.81
C TYR A 122 -2.50 -6.19 -2.46
N VAL A 123 -2.59 -5.38 -1.41
CA VAL A 123 -2.19 -5.77 -0.04
C VAL A 123 -3.33 -6.53 0.62
N VAL A 124 -3.04 -7.76 1.04
CA VAL A 124 -4.00 -8.64 1.70
C VAL A 124 -3.55 -8.95 3.14
N ASN A 125 -4.52 -9.10 4.04
CA ASN A 125 -4.29 -9.53 5.42
C ASN A 125 -5.40 -10.50 5.83
N ARG A 126 -5.03 -11.77 6.07
CA ARG A 126 -5.93 -12.86 6.48
C ARG A 126 -6.83 -12.49 7.65
N PHE A 127 -6.30 -11.75 8.61
CA PHE A 127 -6.96 -11.43 9.88
C PHE A 127 -7.90 -10.21 9.80
N ARG A 128 -8.21 -9.74 8.60
CA ARG A 128 -9.21 -8.70 8.33
C ARG A 128 -10.53 -9.25 7.82
N TYR A 129 -10.63 -10.56 7.70
CA TYR A 129 -11.82 -11.25 7.22
C TYR A 129 -12.32 -12.21 8.30
N MET A 130 -13.63 -12.41 8.34
CA MET A 130 -14.24 -13.52 9.06
C MET A 130 -14.03 -14.80 8.23
N ASP A 131 -14.25 -15.94 8.83
CA ASP A 131 -14.03 -17.25 8.21
C ASP A 131 -12.65 -17.34 7.52
N ASP A 132 -12.57 -17.91 6.31
CA ASP A 132 -11.32 -18.00 5.56
C ASP A 132 -11.05 -16.74 4.71
N GLY A 133 -12.06 -15.93 4.41
CA GLY A 133 -11.96 -14.62 3.75
C GLY A 133 -11.47 -14.63 2.30
N VAL A 134 -11.19 -15.78 1.69
CA VAL A 134 -10.63 -15.87 0.34
C VAL A 134 -11.60 -15.33 -0.70
N GLU A 135 -12.90 -15.69 -0.58
CA GLU A 135 -13.94 -15.24 -1.49
C GLU A 135 -14.09 -13.72 -1.43
N GLU A 136 -14.23 -13.19 -0.23
CA GLU A 136 -14.42 -11.75 0.02
C GLU A 136 -13.22 -10.93 -0.47
N CYS A 137 -12.00 -11.37 -0.11
CA CYS A 137 -10.76 -10.74 -0.56
C CYS A 137 -10.66 -10.74 -2.08
N SER A 138 -10.96 -11.88 -2.73
CA SER A 138 -10.86 -11.99 -4.18
C SER A 138 -11.93 -11.19 -4.93
N ALA A 139 -13.13 -11.04 -4.34
CA ALA A 139 -14.23 -10.28 -4.93
C ALA A 139 -13.98 -8.75 -4.89
N LEU A 140 -13.22 -8.25 -3.92
CA LEU A 140 -12.90 -6.83 -3.80
C LEU A 140 -11.95 -6.35 -4.91
N LEU A 141 -11.04 -7.20 -5.37
CA LEU A 141 -10.04 -6.81 -6.37
C LEU A 141 -10.64 -6.28 -7.69
N PRO A 142 -11.62 -6.95 -8.33
CA PRO A 142 -12.26 -6.43 -9.54
C PRO A 142 -12.93 -5.06 -9.34
N GLU A 143 -13.45 -4.78 -8.15
CA GLU A 143 -14.06 -3.50 -7.82
C GLU A 143 -13.02 -2.39 -7.75
N ILE A 144 -11.90 -2.63 -7.07
CA ILE A 144 -10.76 -1.73 -7.04
C ILE A 144 -10.23 -1.45 -8.45
N GLU A 145 -10.06 -2.48 -9.27
CA GLU A 145 -9.59 -2.34 -10.65
C GLU A 145 -10.56 -1.54 -11.52
N ARG A 146 -11.86 -1.75 -11.35
CA ARG A 146 -12.90 -1.01 -12.07
C ARG A 146 -12.90 0.48 -11.67
N CYS A 147 -12.84 0.77 -10.37
CA CYS A 147 -12.86 2.14 -9.85
C CYS A 147 -11.55 2.89 -10.17
N SER A 148 -10.41 2.24 -10.02
CA SER A 148 -9.09 2.82 -10.34
C SER A 148 -8.83 2.89 -11.85
N ARG A 149 -9.54 2.12 -12.67
CA ARG A 149 -9.29 1.95 -14.12
C ARG A 149 -7.88 1.41 -14.42
N MET A 150 -7.29 0.72 -13.46
CA MET A 150 -5.96 0.14 -13.55
C MET A 150 -6.00 -1.33 -13.11
N LYS A 151 -5.00 -2.10 -13.51
CA LYS A 151 -4.91 -3.52 -13.17
C LYS A 151 -3.83 -3.76 -12.11
N ALA A 152 -4.18 -4.49 -11.07
CA ALA A 152 -3.20 -4.96 -10.11
C ALA A 152 -2.19 -5.90 -10.77
N THR A 153 -0.95 -5.85 -10.33
CA THR A 153 0.15 -6.64 -10.92
C THR A 153 0.63 -7.75 -10.01
N ALA A 154 0.45 -7.58 -8.69
CA ALA A 154 0.88 -8.58 -7.71
C ALA A 154 0.18 -8.40 -6.35
N ILE A 155 0.21 -9.47 -5.56
CA ILE A 155 -0.26 -9.51 -4.18
C ILE A 155 0.91 -9.25 -3.24
N VAL A 156 0.66 -8.45 -2.20
CA VAL A 156 1.52 -8.35 -1.01
C VAL A 156 0.78 -9.01 0.15
N ASN A 157 1.29 -10.11 0.66
CA ASN A 157 0.78 -10.74 1.88
C ASN A 157 1.30 -9.98 3.11
N ASN A 158 0.44 -9.20 3.72
CA ASN A 158 0.73 -8.45 4.95
C ASN A 158 -0.11 -8.97 6.13
N SER A 159 -0.30 -10.30 6.20
CA SER A 159 -1.06 -10.94 7.26
C SER A 159 -0.33 -10.85 8.58
N ASN A 160 -0.89 -10.07 9.51
CA ASN A 160 -0.33 -9.85 10.83
C ASN A 160 -1.42 -9.47 11.84
N LEU A 161 -1.09 -9.62 13.12
CA LEU A 161 -1.88 -9.23 14.29
C LEU A 161 -1.18 -8.12 15.11
N GLY A 162 -0.42 -7.25 14.44
CA GLY A 162 0.40 -6.24 15.11
C GLY A 162 1.45 -6.90 16.00
N LYS A 163 1.56 -6.48 17.26
CA LYS A 163 2.51 -7.02 18.22
C LYS A 163 2.28 -8.49 18.60
N GLU A 164 1.07 -9.01 18.38
CA GLU A 164 0.71 -10.42 18.66
C GLU A 164 1.05 -11.37 17.49
N THR A 165 1.69 -10.85 16.46
CA THR A 165 2.08 -11.65 15.30
C THR A 165 3.13 -12.68 15.68
N THR A 166 2.92 -13.93 15.24
CA THR A 166 3.84 -15.06 15.43
C THR A 166 4.26 -15.65 14.08
N ALA A 167 5.19 -16.59 14.09
CA ALA A 167 5.55 -17.32 12.87
C ALA A 167 4.37 -18.13 12.31
N GLU A 168 3.51 -18.65 13.18
CA GLU A 168 2.29 -19.36 12.81
C GLU A 168 1.29 -18.45 12.13
N THR A 169 1.10 -17.22 12.66
CA THR A 169 0.29 -16.16 12.04
C THR A 169 0.73 -15.91 10.60
N ILE A 170 2.03 -15.78 10.38
CA ILE A 170 2.57 -15.52 9.04
C ILE A 170 2.37 -16.72 8.11
N LYS A 171 2.56 -17.95 8.60
CA LYS A 171 2.32 -19.19 7.83
C LYS A 171 0.85 -19.31 7.39
N GLU A 172 -0.09 -19.00 8.29
CA GLU A 172 -1.51 -18.95 7.95
C GLU A 172 -1.79 -17.91 6.86
N GLY A 173 -1.15 -16.73 6.97
CA GLY A 173 -1.21 -15.69 5.96
C GLY A 173 -0.64 -16.11 4.60
N ILE A 174 0.43 -16.90 4.57
CA ILE A 174 1.01 -17.44 3.32
C ILE A 174 -0.02 -18.33 2.63
N VAL A 175 -0.61 -19.29 3.34
CA VAL A 175 -1.64 -20.18 2.79
C VAL A 175 -2.85 -19.39 2.27
N PHE A 176 -3.26 -18.36 2.99
CA PHE A 176 -4.33 -17.48 2.56
C PHE A 176 -3.97 -16.75 1.25
N ALA A 177 -2.78 -16.13 1.18
CA ALA A 177 -2.33 -15.40 0.02
C ALA A 177 -2.17 -16.30 -1.22
N GLU A 178 -1.73 -17.54 -1.04
CA GLU A 178 -1.66 -18.55 -2.11
C GLU A 178 -3.06 -18.83 -2.70
N LYS A 179 -4.07 -19.04 -1.86
CA LYS A 179 -5.46 -19.23 -2.32
C LYS A 179 -6.01 -18.01 -3.05
N VAL A 180 -5.72 -16.79 -2.55
CA VAL A 180 -6.12 -15.54 -3.24
C VAL A 180 -5.38 -15.42 -4.57
N SER A 181 -4.09 -15.76 -4.62
CA SER A 181 -3.29 -15.78 -5.85
C SER A 181 -3.86 -16.74 -6.90
N GLU A 182 -4.17 -17.97 -6.51
CA GLU A 182 -4.81 -18.96 -7.40
C GLU A 182 -6.14 -18.45 -7.97
N LYS A 183 -6.94 -17.78 -7.13
CA LYS A 183 -8.26 -17.30 -7.51
C LYS A 183 -8.22 -16.05 -8.40
N THR A 184 -7.30 -15.14 -8.13
CA THR A 184 -7.19 -13.87 -8.87
C THR A 184 -6.24 -13.96 -10.06
N GLY A 185 -5.36 -14.95 -10.10
CA GLY A 185 -4.30 -15.08 -11.11
C GLY A 185 -3.11 -14.14 -10.89
N LEU A 186 -3.10 -13.36 -9.80
CA LEU A 186 -2.00 -12.46 -9.49
C LEU A 186 -0.85 -13.20 -8.77
N PRO A 187 0.41 -12.98 -9.17
CA PRO A 187 1.56 -13.52 -8.44
C PRO A 187 1.70 -12.86 -7.06
N ILE A 188 2.27 -13.60 -6.10
CA ILE A 188 2.66 -13.04 -4.80
C ILE A 188 4.02 -12.36 -4.96
N PHE A 189 4.07 -11.05 -4.73
CA PHE A 189 5.31 -10.27 -4.74
C PHE A 189 6.16 -10.56 -3.52
N CYS A 190 5.56 -10.49 -2.33
CA CYS A 190 6.23 -10.79 -1.07
C CYS A 190 5.25 -11.13 0.05
N THR A 191 5.79 -11.74 1.11
CA THR A 191 5.17 -11.82 2.43
C THR A 191 5.94 -10.92 3.40
N THR A 192 5.23 -10.10 4.16
CA THR A 192 5.85 -9.27 5.19
C THR A 192 5.96 -10.03 6.50
N ALA A 193 7.04 -9.77 7.24
CA ALA A 193 7.26 -10.31 8.59
C ALA A 193 7.84 -9.23 9.49
N LEU A 194 7.49 -9.26 10.78
CA LEU A 194 8.14 -8.37 11.77
C LEU A 194 9.62 -8.76 11.92
N PRO A 195 10.52 -7.78 12.19
CA PRO A 195 11.97 -8.03 12.28
C PRO A 195 12.36 -9.12 13.28
N ASP A 196 11.62 -9.24 14.37
CA ASP A 196 11.91 -10.19 15.46
C ASP A 196 11.39 -11.62 15.17
N ILE A 197 10.60 -11.80 14.09
CA ILE A 197 10.03 -13.09 13.74
C ILE A 197 10.92 -13.79 12.73
N LYS A 198 11.51 -14.92 13.17
CA LYS A 198 12.28 -15.80 12.29
C LYS A 198 11.34 -16.69 11.50
N ILE A 199 11.22 -16.41 10.24
CA ILE A 199 10.51 -17.24 9.27
C ILE A 199 11.38 -17.42 8.04
N SER A 200 11.44 -18.62 7.51
CA SER A 200 12.14 -18.93 6.26
C SER A 200 11.12 -19.12 5.14
N GLY A 201 11.41 -18.60 3.99
CA GLY A 201 10.58 -18.69 2.79
C GLY A 201 11.13 -17.80 1.69
N GLU A 202 10.61 -17.97 0.50
CA GLU A 202 10.94 -17.09 -0.61
C GLU A 202 10.21 -15.75 -0.48
N ASN A 203 10.88 -14.67 -0.86
CA ASN A 203 10.30 -13.31 -0.92
C ASN A 203 9.71 -12.82 0.43
N ILE A 204 10.36 -13.14 1.56
CA ILE A 204 9.98 -12.57 2.85
C ILE A 204 10.71 -11.22 3.03
N ILE A 205 9.94 -10.17 3.30
CA ILE A 205 10.43 -8.81 3.52
C ILE A 205 10.14 -8.41 4.97
N GLN A 206 11.15 -7.88 5.65
CA GLN A 206 10.96 -7.34 7.00
C GLN A 206 10.17 -6.04 6.96
N ASN A 207 9.16 -5.94 7.82
CA ASN A 207 8.23 -4.82 7.87
C ASN A 207 8.09 -4.36 9.32
N LYS A 208 8.62 -3.19 9.65
CA LYS A 208 8.51 -2.58 10.99
C LYS A 208 7.07 -2.06 11.20
N LEU A 209 6.58 -2.07 12.41
CA LEU A 209 5.30 -1.45 12.75
C LEU A 209 5.53 0.04 12.98
N PHE A 210 5.33 0.85 11.96
CA PHE A 210 5.36 2.30 12.03
C PHE A 210 4.00 2.89 12.42
N VAL A 211 2.91 2.25 11.98
CA VAL A 211 1.54 2.63 12.35
C VAL A 211 1.22 2.09 13.72
N LYS A 212 1.06 2.96 14.70
CA LYS A 212 0.58 2.59 16.03
C LYS A 212 -0.94 2.79 16.09
N PRO A 213 -1.70 1.83 16.64
CA PRO A 213 -3.12 2.06 16.92
C PRO A 213 -3.29 3.22 17.90
N VAL A 214 -4.36 4.00 17.74
CA VAL A 214 -4.66 5.20 18.55
C VAL A 214 -4.76 4.91 20.06
N TRP A 215 -4.97 3.65 20.45
CA TRP A 215 -5.06 3.18 21.84
C TRP A 215 -3.72 2.70 22.44
N GLU A 216 -2.62 2.85 21.71
CA GLU A 216 -1.27 2.47 22.14
C GLU A 216 -0.37 3.71 22.39
N GLU A 217 -0.92 4.80 22.90
CA GLU A 217 -0.15 5.93 23.43
C GLU A 217 0.53 5.59 24.77
#